data_30f16280a82f3ece73780565e4984cae
#
_entry.id   30f16280a82f3ece73780565e4984cae
#
_cell.length_a   1.000
_cell.length_b   1.000
_cell.length_c   1.000
_cell.angle_alpha   90.00
_cell.angle_beta   90.00
_cell.angle_gamma   90.00
#
_symmetry.space_group_name_H-M   'P 1'
#
loop_
_entity.id
_entity.type
_entity.pdbx_description
1 polymer ?
#
loop_
_entity_poly.entity_id
_entity_poly.type
_entity_poly.pdbx_seq_one_letter_code
_entity_poly.pdbx_strand_id
1 'polypeptide(L)'
;EFLELALTEFINKYYSVSDINEQARAALKGFVTSFLDQSGSDVINLPDSIIFSLSLEVQYWQPNRLAISTEARNRPYAKAKQVSVADFRNQVDPFNKPSYSNPIYTYVTSLSGVPQIHILPDDSIQNKQWYYIERPALANVFTASNSVIEETYQYEVVQIAARKMVANIESSNYEVQSQEAE
;
A
#
# COMPACT_ATOMS: atom_id res chain seq x y z
N GLU A 1 1.11 -14.04 -16.67
CA GLU A 1 1.72 -12.77 -17.13
C GLU A 1 0.65 -11.76 -17.58
N PHE A 2 -0.16 -12.01 -18.65
CA PHE A 2 -1.18 -11.03 -19.13
C PHE A 2 -2.26 -10.73 -18.09
N LEU A 3 -2.65 -11.70 -17.28
CA LEU A 3 -3.58 -11.49 -16.18
C LEU A 3 -2.98 -10.64 -15.05
N GLU A 4 -1.71 -10.78 -14.75
CA GLU A 4 -1.00 -9.95 -13.75
C GLU A 4 -0.92 -8.50 -14.21
N LEU A 5 -0.59 -8.30 -15.49
CA LEU A 5 -0.58 -6.97 -16.10
C LEU A 5 -1.98 -6.34 -16.12
N ALA A 6 -3.01 -7.14 -16.40
CA ALA A 6 -4.39 -6.69 -16.39
C ALA A 6 -4.87 -6.31 -14.99
N LEU A 7 -4.51 -7.09 -13.98
CA LEU A 7 -4.81 -6.78 -12.58
C LEU A 7 -4.13 -5.49 -12.12
N THR A 8 -2.87 -5.30 -12.49
CA THR A 8 -2.14 -4.08 -12.15
C THR A 8 -2.79 -2.86 -12.83
N GLU A 9 -3.21 -2.97 -14.09
CA GLU A 9 -3.91 -1.90 -14.80
C GLU A 9 -5.29 -1.61 -14.19
N PHE A 10 -6.04 -2.65 -13.84
CA PHE A 10 -7.32 -2.54 -13.14
C PHE A 10 -7.15 -1.78 -11.83
N ILE A 11 -6.20 -2.19 -10.98
CA ILE A 11 -5.92 -1.53 -9.70
C ILE A 11 -5.54 -0.07 -9.92
N ASN A 12 -4.65 0.23 -10.85
CA ASN A 12 -4.22 1.60 -11.17
C ASN A 12 -5.40 2.47 -11.63
N LYS A 13 -6.27 1.94 -12.50
CA LYS A 13 -7.46 2.64 -12.99
C LYS A 13 -8.39 3.05 -11.86
N TYR A 14 -8.72 2.12 -10.97
CA TYR A 14 -9.66 2.39 -9.88
C TYR A 14 -9.03 3.16 -8.73
N TYR A 15 -7.73 2.97 -8.47
CA TYR A 15 -7.02 3.72 -7.44
C TYR A 15 -6.97 5.21 -7.73
N SER A 16 -6.73 5.59 -8.99
CA SER A 16 -6.64 7.01 -9.40
C SER A 16 -7.92 7.81 -9.14
N VAL A 17 -9.08 7.15 -9.03
CA VAL A 17 -10.39 7.78 -8.80
C VAL A 17 -11.05 7.37 -7.48
N SER A 18 -10.39 6.55 -6.66
CA SER A 18 -10.96 5.98 -5.42
C SER A 18 -11.30 7.02 -4.37
N ASP A 19 -10.61 8.15 -4.34
CA ASP A 19 -10.87 9.21 -3.37
C ASP A 19 -12.23 9.89 -3.58
N ILE A 20 -12.74 9.92 -4.81
CA ILE A 20 -13.97 10.61 -5.22
C ILE A 20 -15.10 9.68 -5.64
N ASN A 21 -14.86 8.37 -5.77
CA ASN A 21 -15.82 7.43 -6.33
C ASN A 21 -15.99 6.18 -5.44
N GLU A 22 -17.20 5.99 -4.91
CA GLU A 22 -17.53 4.82 -4.06
C GLU A 22 -17.46 3.49 -4.82
N GLN A 23 -17.81 3.47 -6.11
CA GLN A 23 -17.65 2.27 -6.94
C GLN A 23 -16.18 1.86 -7.05
N ALA A 24 -15.28 2.83 -7.21
CA ALA A 24 -13.85 2.57 -7.26
C ALA A 24 -13.33 1.99 -5.92
N ARG A 25 -13.83 2.51 -4.80
CA ARG A 25 -13.52 1.94 -3.47
C ARG A 25 -14.04 0.52 -3.33
N ALA A 26 -15.25 0.25 -3.78
CA ALA A 26 -15.83 -1.09 -3.76
C ALA A 26 -15.01 -2.08 -4.61
N ALA A 27 -14.61 -1.66 -5.82
CA ALA A 27 -13.77 -2.47 -6.71
C ALA A 27 -12.41 -2.83 -6.10
N LEU A 28 -11.83 -1.93 -5.30
CA LEU A 28 -10.53 -2.12 -4.66
C LEU A 28 -10.60 -2.84 -3.30
N LYS A 29 -11.77 -2.96 -2.70
CA LYS A 29 -11.95 -3.48 -1.35
C LYS A 29 -11.29 -4.85 -1.12
N GLY A 30 -11.38 -5.73 -2.11
CA GLY A 30 -10.79 -7.07 -2.03
C GLY A 30 -9.25 -7.09 -2.07
N PHE A 31 -8.61 -6.01 -2.52
CA PHE A 31 -7.15 -5.88 -2.60
C PHE A 31 -6.54 -5.18 -1.40
N VAL A 32 -7.39 -4.61 -0.52
CA VAL A 32 -6.92 -3.91 0.67
C VAL A 32 -6.51 -4.93 1.73
N THR A 33 -5.26 -4.87 2.11
CA THR A 33 -4.66 -5.68 3.18
C THR A 33 -4.29 -4.78 4.35
N SER A 34 -4.43 -5.30 5.57
CA SER A 34 -3.96 -4.63 6.77
C SER A 34 -2.84 -5.42 7.43
N PHE A 35 -1.80 -4.72 7.86
CA PHE A 35 -0.69 -5.28 8.61
C PHE A 35 -0.63 -4.61 9.98
N LEU A 36 -0.66 -5.42 11.04
CA LEU A 36 -0.50 -4.97 12.42
C LEU A 36 0.89 -5.36 12.92
N ASP A 37 1.70 -4.38 13.25
CA ASP A 37 3.02 -4.58 13.84
C ASP A 37 3.03 -4.09 15.30
N GLN A 38 3.38 -4.98 16.19
CA GLN A 38 3.46 -4.77 17.65
C GLN A 38 4.91 -4.76 18.16
N SER A 39 5.89 -4.62 17.27
CA SER A 39 7.31 -4.68 17.61
C SER A 39 7.83 -3.49 18.42
N GLY A 40 7.08 -2.38 18.46
CA GLY A 40 7.54 -1.12 19.04
C GLY A 40 8.63 -0.41 18.22
N SER A 41 9.07 -0.97 17.10
CA SER A 41 10.05 -0.36 16.19
C SER A 41 9.47 0.85 15.47
N ASP A 42 10.28 1.84 15.13
CA ASP A 42 9.95 2.97 14.27
C ASP A 42 10.02 2.64 12.77
N VAL A 43 10.46 1.44 12.43
CA VAL A 43 10.67 0.98 11.06
C VAL A 43 9.72 -0.17 10.71
N ILE A 44 9.13 -0.11 9.52
CA ILE A 44 8.36 -1.20 8.91
C ILE A 44 9.06 -1.61 7.61
N ASN A 45 9.44 -2.87 7.49
CA ASN A 45 9.91 -3.43 6.22
C ASN A 45 8.72 -3.65 5.30
N LEU A 46 8.83 -3.17 4.07
CA LEU A 46 7.78 -3.29 3.07
C LEU A 46 7.91 -4.63 2.34
N PRO A 47 6.84 -5.40 2.17
CA PRO A 47 6.84 -6.54 1.26
C PRO A 47 6.91 -6.09 -0.21
N ASP A 48 7.55 -6.90 -1.05
CA ASP A 48 7.71 -6.61 -2.49
C ASP A 48 6.39 -6.64 -3.27
N SER A 49 5.34 -7.19 -2.67
CA SER A 49 4.01 -7.31 -3.26
C SER A 49 3.18 -6.03 -3.22
N ILE A 50 3.65 -4.97 -2.55
CA ILE A 50 2.89 -3.73 -2.41
C ILE A 50 2.80 -2.98 -3.72
N ILE A 51 1.57 -2.48 -4.01
CA ILE A 51 1.31 -1.56 -5.12
C ILE A 51 1.13 -0.13 -4.60
N PHE A 52 0.23 0.05 -3.61
CA PHE A 52 -0.09 1.36 -3.02
C PHE A 52 -0.23 1.29 -1.51
N SER A 53 0.27 2.30 -0.83
CA SER A 53 -0.02 2.54 0.58
C SER A 53 -1.26 3.43 0.71
N LEU A 54 -2.20 3.03 1.56
CA LEU A 54 -3.46 3.76 1.78
C LEU A 54 -3.38 4.63 3.02
N SER A 55 -3.04 4.04 4.16
CA SER A 55 -2.90 4.77 5.41
C SER A 55 -2.02 4.01 6.40
N LEU A 56 -1.33 4.78 7.21
CA LEU A 56 -0.58 4.28 8.36
C LEU A 56 -1.15 4.91 9.62
N GLU A 57 -1.47 4.09 10.61
CA GLU A 57 -1.94 4.50 11.91
C GLU A 57 -0.97 4.02 12.98
N VAL A 58 -0.60 4.89 13.90
CA VAL A 58 0.40 4.62 14.95
C VAL A 58 -0.23 4.80 16.31
N GLN A 59 -0.02 3.85 17.19
CA GLN A 59 -0.41 3.91 18.58
C GLN A 59 0.83 4.05 19.47
N TYR A 60 0.81 5.05 20.33
CA TYR A 60 1.91 5.34 21.24
C TYR A 60 1.57 4.94 22.67
N TRP A 61 2.53 4.42 23.37
CA TRP A 61 2.44 4.18 24.80
C TRP A 61 2.58 5.50 25.57
N GLN A 62 1.69 5.72 26.54
CA GLN A 62 1.79 6.87 27.43
C GLN A 62 1.92 6.38 28.88
N PRO A 63 3.06 6.58 29.51
CA PRO A 63 3.16 6.35 30.95
C PRO A 63 2.26 7.35 31.66
N ASN A 64 1.31 6.83 32.43
CA ASN A 64 0.41 7.67 33.19
C ASN A 64 1.18 8.28 34.37
N ARG A 65 1.58 9.54 34.27
CA ARG A 65 2.36 10.25 35.31
C ARG A 65 1.62 10.44 36.64
N LEU A 66 0.32 10.18 36.70
CA LEU A 66 -0.55 10.45 37.85
C LEU A 66 -1.29 9.23 38.38
N ALA A 67 -1.16 8.07 37.78
CA ALA A 67 -1.86 6.88 38.25
C ALA A 67 -0.99 6.05 39.21
N ILE A 68 -1.48 5.89 40.40
CA ILE A 68 -1.06 4.87 41.37
C ILE A 68 -1.35 3.44 40.87
N SER A 69 -2.10 3.29 39.79
CA SER A 69 -2.39 2.03 39.12
C SER A 69 -1.47 1.84 37.90
N THR A 70 -0.92 0.66 37.78
CA THR A 70 -0.05 0.18 36.70
C THR A 70 -0.73 0.01 35.34
N GLU A 71 -1.94 0.52 35.16
CA GLU A 71 -2.64 0.48 33.88
C GLU A 71 -2.08 1.58 32.96
N ALA A 72 -1.13 1.18 32.13
CA ALA A 72 -0.70 1.96 31.00
C ALA A 72 -1.92 2.19 30.07
N ARG A 73 -2.39 3.45 29.97
CA ARG A 73 -3.44 3.78 29.01
C ARG A 73 -2.78 3.98 27.65
N ASN A 74 -3.12 3.09 26.73
CA ASN A 74 -2.75 3.27 25.33
C ASN A 74 -3.46 4.50 24.77
N ARG A 75 -2.71 5.32 24.04
CA ARG A 75 -3.32 6.39 23.25
C ARG A 75 -4.17 5.79 22.13
N PRO A 76 -5.21 6.49 21.64
CA PRO A 76 -5.88 6.07 20.43
C PRO A 76 -4.88 6.07 19.25
N TYR A 77 -5.20 5.30 18.23
CA TYR A 77 -4.43 5.32 16.98
C TYR A 77 -4.46 6.73 16.37
N ALA A 78 -3.30 7.23 15.99
CA ALA A 78 -3.15 8.49 15.27
C ALA A 78 -2.76 8.20 13.82
N LYS A 79 -3.47 8.82 12.87
CA LYS A 79 -3.15 8.69 11.45
C LYS A 79 -1.85 9.43 11.15
N ALA A 80 -0.86 8.72 10.62
CA ALA A 80 0.42 9.29 10.24
C ALA A 80 0.33 9.99 8.87
N LYS A 81 1.00 11.12 8.72
CA LYS A 81 1.09 11.88 7.48
C LYS A 81 2.36 11.50 6.73
N GLN A 82 2.23 11.18 5.46
CA GLN A 82 3.39 10.99 4.60
C GLN A 82 4.07 12.34 4.31
N VAL A 83 5.40 12.34 4.41
CA VAL A 83 6.24 13.50 4.11
C VAL A 83 7.41 13.10 3.21
N SER A 84 8.05 14.09 2.57
CA SER A 84 9.27 13.85 1.81
C SER A 84 10.43 13.45 2.74
N VAL A 85 11.45 12.78 2.21
CA VAL A 85 12.67 12.43 2.98
C VAL A 85 13.37 13.68 3.49
N ALA A 86 13.33 14.77 2.73
CA ALA A 86 13.93 16.05 3.13
C ALA A 86 13.21 16.66 4.34
N ASP A 87 11.88 16.70 4.32
CA ASP A 87 11.07 17.21 5.43
C ASP A 87 11.19 16.33 6.68
N PHE A 88 11.26 15.00 6.48
CA PHE A 88 11.45 14.06 7.56
C PHE A 88 12.77 14.27 8.32
N ARG A 89 13.85 14.56 7.58
CA ARG A 89 15.18 14.83 8.16
C ARG A 89 15.29 16.22 8.78
N ASN A 90 14.65 17.20 8.16
CA ASN A 90 14.86 18.62 8.53
C ASN A 90 14.01 19.10 9.70
N GLN A 91 12.96 18.42 10.14
CA GLN A 91 12.07 18.69 11.30
C GLN A 91 12.09 20.17 11.85
N VAL A 92 12.54 21.10 10.99
CA VAL A 92 12.88 22.48 11.39
C VAL A 92 11.64 23.37 11.51
N ASP A 93 10.54 22.95 10.88
CA ASP A 93 9.30 23.71 10.93
C ASP A 93 8.58 23.49 12.27
N PRO A 94 8.52 24.49 13.16
CA PRO A 94 7.87 24.36 14.46
C PRO A 94 6.37 24.03 14.37
N PHE A 95 5.72 24.37 13.23
CA PHE A 95 4.30 24.11 12.99
C PHE A 95 4.01 22.69 12.49
N ASN A 96 4.99 22.05 11.85
CA ASN A 96 4.89 20.68 11.33
C ASN A 96 5.74 19.68 12.12
N LYS A 97 6.16 20.05 13.32
CA LYS A 97 6.94 19.13 14.17
C LYS A 97 6.14 17.86 14.47
N PRO A 98 6.70 16.67 14.22
CA PRO A 98 6.03 15.42 14.53
C PRO A 98 5.68 15.33 16.02
N SER A 99 4.51 14.80 16.31
CA SER A 99 4.02 14.60 17.67
C SER A 99 3.22 13.30 17.74
N TYR A 100 2.96 12.83 18.94
CA TYR A 100 2.17 11.61 19.15
C TYR A 100 0.73 11.68 18.61
N SER A 101 0.18 12.88 18.44
CA SER A 101 -1.13 13.11 17.82
C SER A 101 -1.06 13.36 16.32
N ASN A 102 0.11 13.75 15.82
CA ASN A 102 0.39 14.02 14.41
C ASN A 102 1.70 13.34 14.00
N PRO A 103 1.75 12.02 13.98
CA PRO A 103 2.94 11.31 13.52
C PRO A 103 3.15 11.53 12.02
N ILE A 104 4.41 11.49 11.60
CA ILE A 104 4.80 11.55 10.21
C ILE A 104 5.56 10.29 9.82
N TYR A 105 5.53 9.96 8.54
CA TYR A 105 6.33 8.87 7.99
C TYR A 105 6.89 9.19 6.62
N THR A 106 7.96 8.49 6.26
CA THR A 106 8.56 8.58 4.92
C THR A 106 9.03 7.21 4.44
N TYR A 107 9.15 7.07 3.13
CA TYR A 107 9.73 5.90 2.50
C TYR A 107 11.23 6.06 2.36
N VAL A 108 11.97 5.04 2.75
CA VAL A 108 13.44 4.98 2.65
C VAL A 108 13.82 3.60 2.13
N THR A 109 14.84 3.52 1.31
CA THR A 109 15.47 2.24 0.97
C THR A 109 16.64 2.01 1.91
N SER A 110 16.66 0.85 2.56
CA SER A 110 17.78 0.45 3.44
C SER A 110 19.06 0.24 2.65
N LEU A 111 20.20 0.18 3.33
CA LEU A 111 21.49 -0.13 2.70
C LEU A 111 21.51 -1.51 2.01
N SER A 112 20.67 -2.44 2.46
CA SER A 112 20.47 -3.76 1.85
C SER A 112 19.51 -3.76 0.66
N GLY A 113 18.98 -2.59 0.25
CA GLY A 113 18.04 -2.47 -0.85
C GLY A 113 16.57 -2.75 -0.50
N VAL A 114 16.27 -3.07 0.76
CA VAL A 114 14.90 -3.32 1.21
C VAL A 114 14.16 -2.00 1.41
N PRO A 115 13.01 -1.78 0.77
CA PRO A 115 12.19 -0.59 1.01
C PRO A 115 11.59 -0.64 2.42
N GLN A 116 11.58 0.51 3.10
CA GLN A 116 11.14 0.65 4.48
C GLN A 116 10.30 1.91 4.66
N ILE A 117 9.40 1.88 5.64
CA ILE A 117 8.75 3.06 6.20
C ILE A 117 9.45 3.42 7.51
N HIS A 118 9.85 4.67 7.65
CA HIS A 118 10.35 5.25 8.91
C HIS A 118 9.31 6.19 9.48
N ILE A 119 9.11 6.14 10.81
CA ILE A 119 8.05 6.86 11.53
C ILE A 119 8.67 7.80 12.56
N LEU A 120 8.07 8.98 12.73
CA LEU A 120 8.40 9.93 13.80
C LEU A 120 7.13 10.42 14.51
N PRO A 121 7.16 10.66 15.83
CA PRO A 121 8.27 10.35 16.74
C PRO A 121 8.53 8.84 16.82
N ASP A 122 9.79 8.48 17.02
CA ASP A 122 10.30 7.10 17.08
C ASP A 122 10.19 6.48 18.49
N ASP A 123 10.08 7.34 19.51
CA ASP A 123 9.97 6.93 20.89
C ASP A 123 8.54 6.50 21.26
N SER A 124 8.44 5.53 22.14
CA SER A 124 7.16 5.08 22.73
C SER A 124 6.13 4.54 21.73
N ILE A 125 6.53 4.10 20.54
CA ILE A 125 5.67 3.38 19.60
C ILE A 125 5.27 2.03 20.23
N GLN A 126 3.98 1.72 20.22
CA GLN A 126 3.45 0.46 20.72
C GLN A 126 2.97 -0.43 19.57
N ASN A 127 2.04 0.08 18.79
CA ASN A 127 1.44 -0.64 17.68
C ASN A 127 1.40 0.25 16.45
N LYS A 128 1.53 -0.37 15.28
CA LYS A 128 1.38 0.26 13.98
C LYS A 128 0.40 -0.56 13.16
N GLN A 129 -0.61 0.09 12.60
CA GLN A 129 -1.56 -0.53 11.69
C GLN A 129 -1.44 0.13 10.33
N TRP A 130 -1.04 -0.65 9.35
CA TRP A 130 -0.81 -0.16 8.02
C TRP A 130 -1.77 -0.81 7.03
N TYR A 131 -2.44 0.01 6.24
CA TYR A 131 -3.36 -0.40 5.19
C TYR A 131 -2.72 -0.13 3.84
N TYR A 132 -2.73 -1.14 2.98
CA TYR A 132 -2.12 -1.06 1.66
C TYR A 132 -2.86 -1.92 0.65
N ILE A 133 -2.62 -1.65 -0.63
CA ILE A 133 -3.07 -2.50 -1.73
C ILE A 133 -1.91 -3.40 -2.12
N GLU A 134 -2.17 -4.72 -2.05
CA GLU A 134 -1.23 -5.76 -2.39
C GLU A 134 -1.55 -6.34 -3.77
N ARG A 135 -0.50 -6.75 -4.50
CA ARG A 135 -0.67 -7.53 -5.72
C ARG A 135 -1.17 -8.92 -5.35
N PRO A 136 -2.39 -9.31 -5.75
CA PRO A 136 -2.91 -10.61 -5.40
C PRO A 136 -2.16 -11.71 -6.15
N ALA A 137 -1.94 -12.85 -5.51
CA ALA A 137 -1.50 -14.05 -6.19
C ALA A 137 -2.58 -14.52 -7.16
N LEU A 138 -2.22 -14.82 -8.42
CA LEU A 138 -3.17 -15.25 -9.47
C LEU A 138 -4.07 -16.39 -9.06
N ALA A 139 -3.55 -17.35 -8.27
CA ALA A 139 -4.31 -18.49 -7.76
C ALA A 139 -5.53 -18.08 -6.93
N ASN A 140 -5.52 -16.90 -6.31
CA ASN A 140 -6.57 -16.44 -5.40
C ASN A 140 -7.61 -15.55 -6.10
N VAL A 141 -7.34 -15.09 -7.32
CA VAL A 141 -8.18 -14.11 -8.02
C VAL A 141 -9.45 -14.74 -8.58
N PHE A 142 -9.39 -15.99 -9.02
CA PHE A 142 -10.47 -16.67 -9.75
C PHE A 142 -10.97 -17.97 -9.11
N THR A 143 -10.59 -18.28 -7.86
CA THR A 143 -11.14 -19.43 -7.16
C THR A 143 -12.56 -19.13 -6.69
N ALA A 144 -13.50 -20.01 -7.04
CA ALA A 144 -14.94 -19.83 -6.85
C ALA A 144 -15.41 -19.61 -5.40
N SER A 145 -14.57 -19.89 -4.39
CA SER A 145 -14.94 -19.77 -2.98
C SER A 145 -14.45 -18.50 -2.28
N ASN A 146 -13.44 -17.79 -2.82
CA ASN A 146 -12.84 -16.58 -2.22
C ASN A 146 -12.25 -15.66 -3.29
N SER A 147 -13.06 -15.28 -4.28
CA SER A 147 -12.60 -14.31 -5.28
C SER A 147 -12.31 -12.96 -4.61
N VAL A 148 -11.08 -12.47 -4.75
CA VAL A 148 -10.65 -11.13 -4.30
C VAL A 148 -11.40 -10.04 -5.07
N ILE A 149 -11.86 -10.36 -6.29
CA ILE A 149 -12.59 -9.46 -7.17
C ILE A 149 -14.06 -9.85 -7.20
N GLU A 150 -14.95 -8.89 -6.96
CA GLU A 150 -16.38 -9.11 -7.16
C GLU A 150 -16.66 -9.55 -8.60
N GLU A 151 -17.62 -10.45 -8.78
CA GLU A 151 -17.97 -11.05 -10.05
C GLU A 151 -18.20 -10.01 -11.16
N THR A 152 -18.78 -8.87 -10.80
CA THR A 152 -19.03 -7.73 -11.69
C THR A 152 -17.76 -7.19 -12.37
N TYR A 153 -16.62 -7.21 -11.66
CA TYR A 153 -15.36 -6.69 -12.17
C TYR A 153 -14.46 -7.75 -12.79
N GLN A 154 -14.74 -9.04 -12.60
CA GLN A 154 -13.94 -10.12 -13.20
C GLN A 154 -13.92 -10.04 -14.71
N TYR A 155 -15.07 -9.73 -15.32
CA TYR A 155 -15.20 -9.59 -16.77
C TYR A 155 -14.31 -8.45 -17.31
N GLU A 156 -14.23 -7.34 -16.60
CA GLU A 156 -13.38 -6.22 -16.98
C GLU A 156 -11.88 -6.61 -16.97
N VAL A 157 -11.42 -7.31 -15.94
CA VAL A 157 -10.04 -7.79 -15.87
C VAL A 157 -9.73 -8.74 -17.03
N VAL A 158 -10.66 -9.66 -17.36
CA VAL A 158 -10.51 -10.56 -18.51
C VAL A 158 -10.44 -9.80 -19.82
N GLN A 159 -11.26 -8.76 -19.99
CA GLN A 159 -11.19 -7.91 -21.19
C GLN A 159 -9.85 -7.16 -21.31
N ILE A 160 -9.31 -6.62 -20.21
CA ILE A 160 -8.01 -5.96 -20.20
C ILE A 160 -6.91 -6.98 -20.58
N ALA A 161 -6.94 -8.19 -20.02
CA ALA A 161 -5.99 -9.25 -20.33
C ALA A 161 -6.05 -9.66 -21.81
N ALA A 162 -7.26 -9.83 -22.35
CA ALA A 162 -7.47 -10.18 -23.76
C ALA A 162 -6.91 -9.11 -24.71
N ARG A 163 -7.16 -7.83 -24.42
CA ARG A 163 -6.59 -6.72 -25.21
C ARG A 163 -5.06 -6.72 -25.21
N LYS A 164 -4.44 -6.95 -24.05
CA LYS A 164 -2.98 -7.04 -23.94
C LYS A 164 -2.41 -8.22 -24.72
N MET A 165 -3.12 -9.35 -24.70
CA MET A 165 -2.73 -10.55 -25.46
C MET A 165 -2.79 -10.29 -26.98
N VAL A 166 -3.86 -9.67 -27.46
CA VAL A 166 -4.00 -9.30 -28.88
C VAL A 166 -2.92 -8.33 -29.32
N ALA A 167 -2.69 -7.26 -28.53
CA ALA A 167 -1.64 -6.28 -28.84
C ALA A 167 -0.24 -6.91 -28.90
N ASN A 168 0.04 -7.89 -28.04
CA ASN A 168 1.32 -8.62 -28.09
C ASN A 168 1.45 -9.50 -29.33
N ILE A 169 0.38 -10.16 -29.77
CA ILE A 169 0.36 -10.96 -31.00
C ILE A 169 0.57 -10.07 -32.23
N GLU A 170 -0.11 -8.93 -32.28
CA GLU A 170 0.04 -7.97 -33.37
C GLU A 170 1.46 -7.43 -33.46
N SER A 171 2.09 -7.04 -32.33
CA SER A 171 3.47 -6.57 -32.33
C SER A 171 4.48 -7.64 -32.79
N SER A 172 4.28 -8.88 -32.36
CA SER A 172 5.13 -10.01 -32.79
C SER A 172 5.01 -10.28 -34.29
N ASN A 173 3.81 -10.16 -34.85
CA ASN A 173 3.59 -10.33 -36.29
C ASN A 173 4.27 -9.22 -37.13
N TYR A 174 4.29 -7.97 -36.63
CA TYR A 174 5.01 -6.88 -37.30
C TYR A 174 6.52 -7.09 -37.29
N GLU A 175 7.10 -7.59 -36.22
CA GLU A 175 8.53 -7.91 -36.13
C GLU A 175 8.93 -9.01 -37.13
N VAL A 176 8.14 -10.07 -37.24
CA VAL A 176 8.39 -11.16 -38.20
C VAL A 176 8.30 -10.65 -39.65
N GLN A 177 7.27 -9.87 -39.99
CA GLN A 177 7.13 -9.32 -41.35
C GLN A 177 8.25 -8.34 -41.72
N SER A 178 8.77 -7.57 -40.75
CA SER A 178 9.90 -6.67 -41.02
C SER A 178 11.22 -7.41 -41.26
N GLN A 179 11.40 -8.57 -40.60
CA GLN A 179 12.58 -9.43 -40.81
C GLN A 179 12.53 -10.22 -42.13
N GLU A 180 11.36 -10.54 -42.64
CA GLU A 180 11.18 -11.21 -43.94
C GLU A 180 11.31 -10.25 -45.13
N ALA A 181 11.28 -8.94 -44.90
CA ALA A 181 11.36 -7.91 -45.92
C ALA A 181 12.79 -7.36 -46.17
N GLU A 182 13.77 -7.77 -45.38
CA GLU A 182 15.20 -7.51 -45.55
C GLU A 182 15.90 -8.68 -46.27
#